data_5893de78b1d0a1cbcb7e49a50370dd62
#
_entry.id   5893de78b1d0a1cbcb7e49a50370dd62
#
_cell.length_a   1.000
_cell.length_b   1.000
_cell.length_c   1.000
_cell.angle_alpha   90.00
_cell.angle_beta   90.00
_cell.angle_gamma   90.00
#
_symmetry.space_group_name_H-M   'P 1'
#
loop_
_entity.id
_entity.type
_entity.pdbx_description
1 polymer ?
#
loop_
_entity_poly.entity_id
_entity_poly.type
_entity_poly.pdbx_seq_one_letter_code
_entity_poly.pdbx_strand_id
1 'polypeptide(L)'
;MADPVKVMFRNASYDGQLTRTLAAALAGCADLGEALATARRIGKPSRTAWYDAWSKTAGQARETAEKARASGNRVSARHGFLRASEYYRQAFYYLRSDLDDRRLQDTYHAHVDTFRAATALMDYTAEAVRIPYDTTTVNGYLFAPNGAGETRPTVIFPCGYDSTAEAGWVNVPAAVERGYNALVFEGPGQGEALYTQRLFLRPDFEHVLTPVLDWLVTRPEVHPDALVLIGRSFAGYLAPRAASFEHRLAALVCDPAQPDMGARIPGGLAGEIAVPVVKAQMRMSADRAEFFGARMAAHGLDTIEKYFAELRRFTMLQYAPQITCPTLVIEAEHDFAGGGGQTLIDALAAPSQLVRLTGHQGADGHCGGLGQEIWSEVVYRWLRSTFSHDLTAVARQGERT
;
A
#
# COMPACT_ATOMS: atom_id res chain seq x y z
N MET A 1 9.24 25.68 -9.22
CA MET A 1 9.14 24.54 -8.31
C MET A 1 10.27 23.59 -8.66
N ALA A 2 11.04 23.11 -7.71
CA ALA A 2 12.09 22.13 -7.97
C ALA A 2 11.44 20.82 -8.44
N ASP A 3 12.06 20.14 -9.43
CA ASP A 3 11.61 18.80 -9.82
C ASP A 3 11.80 17.80 -8.67
N PRO A 4 10.98 16.74 -8.57
CA PRO A 4 11.17 15.70 -7.56
C PRO A 4 12.58 15.11 -7.68
N VAL A 5 13.14 14.71 -6.53
CA VAL A 5 14.49 14.13 -6.48
C VAL A 5 14.55 12.91 -7.38
N LYS A 6 15.38 12.97 -8.42
CA LYS A 6 15.70 11.83 -9.28
C LYS A 6 16.90 11.10 -8.73
N VAL A 7 16.76 9.77 -8.57
CA VAL A 7 17.83 8.94 -8.04
C VAL A 7 18.79 8.48 -9.13
N MET A 8 18.28 7.91 -10.22
CA MET A 8 19.15 7.32 -11.24
C MET A 8 18.57 7.34 -12.66
N PHE A 9 17.29 7.01 -12.84
CA PHE A 9 16.70 6.85 -14.17
C PHE A 9 16.04 8.14 -14.68
N ARG A 10 16.23 8.45 -15.97
CA ARG A 10 15.53 9.58 -16.60
C ARG A 10 14.03 9.33 -16.71
N ASN A 11 13.63 8.07 -16.87
CA ASN A 11 12.22 7.69 -16.93
C ASN A 11 11.64 7.67 -15.52
N ALA A 12 10.64 8.49 -15.28
CA ALA A 12 10.03 8.69 -13.94
C ALA A 12 9.38 7.41 -13.38
N SER A 13 8.89 6.50 -14.24
CA SER A 13 8.30 5.23 -13.77
C SER A 13 9.37 4.35 -13.14
N TYR A 14 10.49 4.12 -13.84
CA TYR A 14 11.59 3.29 -13.32
C TYR A 14 12.29 3.94 -12.12
N ASP A 15 12.46 5.26 -12.15
CA ASP A 15 13.07 6.01 -11.04
C ASP A 15 12.17 5.96 -9.79
N GLY A 16 10.86 6.12 -9.96
CA GLY A 16 9.89 5.99 -8.87
C GLY A 16 9.86 4.59 -8.25
N GLN A 17 10.02 3.52 -9.05
CA GLN A 17 10.12 2.17 -8.50
C GLN A 17 11.45 1.94 -7.75
N LEU A 18 12.55 2.49 -8.23
CA LEU A 18 13.81 2.47 -7.48
C LEU A 18 13.69 3.23 -6.16
N THR A 19 13.11 4.44 -6.19
CA THR A 19 12.83 5.27 -4.99
C THR A 19 12.02 4.48 -3.96
N ARG A 20 10.98 3.76 -4.41
CA ARG A 20 10.15 2.92 -3.54
C ARG A 20 10.97 1.83 -2.85
N THR A 21 11.86 1.16 -3.57
CA THR A 21 12.75 0.14 -2.97
C THR A 21 13.74 0.77 -1.99
N LEU A 22 14.30 1.94 -2.31
CA LEU A 22 15.19 2.65 -1.37
C LEU A 22 14.46 3.06 -0.09
N ALA A 23 13.22 3.53 -0.20
CA ALA A 23 12.36 3.83 0.96
C ALA A 23 12.10 2.59 1.84
N ALA A 24 11.96 1.42 1.22
CA ALA A 24 11.74 0.15 1.94
C ALA A 24 12.95 -0.31 2.78
N ALA A 25 14.12 0.33 2.60
CA ALA A 25 15.31 0.05 3.42
C ALA A 25 15.09 0.36 4.91
N LEU A 26 14.26 1.35 5.25
CA LEU A 26 13.91 1.66 6.64
C LEU A 26 13.22 0.49 7.35
N ALA A 27 12.43 -0.29 6.61
CA ALA A 27 11.77 -1.49 7.12
C ALA A 27 12.63 -2.78 6.95
N GLY A 28 13.91 -2.65 6.58
CA GLY A 28 14.80 -3.79 6.37
C GLY A 28 14.54 -4.58 5.08
N CYS A 29 13.69 -4.06 4.18
CA CYS A 29 13.35 -4.75 2.92
C CYS A 29 14.30 -4.45 1.76
N ALA A 30 15.26 -3.57 1.94
CA ALA A 30 16.28 -3.30 0.93
C ALA A 30 17.61 -2.92 1.59
N ASP A 31 18.69 -3.15 0.86
CA ASP A 31 19.98 -2.54 1.10
C ASP A 31 20.24 -1.50 0.00
N LEU A 32 20.64 -0.30 0.40
CA LEU A 32 20.84 0.81 -0.54
C LEU A 32 21.90 0.48 -1.58
N GLY A 33 22.99 -0.19 -1.16
CA GLY A 33 24.09 -0.60 -2.04
C GLY A 33 23.62 -1.64 -3.06
N GLU A 34 22.89 -2.69 -2.62
CA GLU A 34 22.32 -3.71 -3.51
C GLU A 34 21.35 -3.11 -4.52
N ALA A 35 20.44 -2.22 -4.07
CA ALA A 35 19.45 -1.57 -4.92
C ALA A 35 20.12 -0.68 -5.99
N LEU A 36 21.07 0.17 -5.58
CA LEU A 36 21.79 1.04 -6.51
C LEU A 36 22.70 0.26 -7.46
N ALA A 37 23.36 -0.81 -6.99
CA ALA A 37 24.16 -1.68 -7.85
C ALA A 37 23.28 -2.41 -8.88
N THR A 38 22.08 -2.83 -8.49
CA THR A 38 21.10 -3.42 -9.41
C THR A 38 20.65 -2.42 -10.47
N ALA A 39 20.31 -1.21 -10.05
CA ALA A 39 19.90 -0.15 -10.96
C ALA A 39 21.02 0.21 -11.96
N ARG A 40 22.29 0.26 -11.55
CA ARG A 40 23.44 0.46 -12.45
C ARG A 40 23.56 -0.65 -13.49
N ARG A 41 23.30 -1.93 -13.12
CA ARG A 41 23.32 -3.05 -14.07
C ARG A 41 22.21 -2.99 -15.11
N ILE A 42 21.05 -2.44 -14.75
CA ILE A 42 19.94 -2.21 -15.69
C ILE A 42 20.35 -1.26 -16.79
N GLY A 43 21.09 -0.19 -16.47
CA GLY A 43 21.57 0.81 -17.43
C GLY A 43 20.39 1.52 -18.12
N LYS A 44 20.12 1.18 -19.40
CA LYS A 44 18.93 1.65 -20.11
C LYS A 44 17.74 0.77 -19.73
N PRO A 45 16.75 1.30 -18.97
CA PRO A 45 15.67 0.47 -18.45
C PRO A 45 14.73 -0.01 -19.57
N SER A 46 14.37 -1.29 -19.46
CA SER A 46 13.30 -1.95 -20.21
C SER A 46 12.65 -3.01 -19.30
N ARG A 47 11.47 -3.49 -19.68
CA ARG A 47 10.77 -4.54 -18.90
C ARG A 47 11.65 -5.76 -18.66
N THR A 48 12.32 -6.24 -19.71
CA THR A 48 13.21 -7.41 -19.63
C THR A 48 14.45 -7.13 -18.78
N ALA A 49 15.17 -6.04 -19.05
CA ALA A 49 16.36 -5.69 -18.27
C ALA A 49 16.05 -5.48 -16.78
N TRP A 50 14.87 -4.92 -16.47
CA TRP A 50 14.37 -4.76 -15.11
C TRP A 50 14.12 -6.11 -14.44
N TYR A 51 13.35 -6.98 -15.09
CA TYR A 51 13.06 -8.32 -14.61
C TYR A 51 14.34 -9.13 -14.35
N ASP A 52 15.25 -9.19 -15.33
CA ASP A 52 16.48 -9.99 -15.25
C ASP A 52 17.38 -9.50 -14.11
N ALA A 53 17.56 -8.18 -13.99
CA ALA A 53 18.44 -7.62 -12.98
C ALA A 53 17.89 -7.83 -11.55
N TRP A 54 16.60 -7.57 -11.34
CA TRP A 54 15.98 -7.72 -10.03
C TRP A 54 15.78 -9.18 -9.64
N SER A 55 15.42 -10.08 -10.57
CA SER A 55 15.34 -11.52 -10.30
C SER A 55 16.69 -12.09 -9.88
N LYS A 56 17.77 -11.66 -10.53
CA LYS A 56 19.14 -12.07 -10.15
C LYS A 56 19.49 -11.58 -8.74
N THR A 57 19.24 -10.33 -8.43
CA THR A 57 19.53 -9.77 -7.09
C THR A 57 18.69 -10.46 -6.02
N ALA A 58 17.39 -10.70 -6.28
CA ALA A 58 16.49 -11.41 -5.39
C ALA A 58 16.97 -12.83 -5.10
N GLY A 59 17.38 -13.57 -6.13
CA GLY A 59 17.92 -14.92 -5.97
C GLY A 59 19.20 -14.96 -5.12
N GLN A 60 20.10 -14.00 -5.32
CA GLN A 60 21.34 -13.88 -4.50
C GLN A 60 21.03 -13.55 -3.04
N ALA A 61 20.09 -12.63 -2.79
CA ALA A 61 19.65 -12.30 -1.42
C ALA A 61 19.00 -13.51 -0.73
N ARG A 62 18.14 -14.25 -1.45
CA ARG A 62 17.52 -15.50 -0.96
C ARG A 62 18.57 -16.54 -0.61
N GLU A 63 19.51 -16.83 -1.51
CA GLU A 63 20.57 -17.82 -1.26
C GLU A 63 21.41 -17.45 -0.01
N THR A 64 21.74 -16.16 0.14
CA THR A 64 22.46 -15.67 1.31
C THR A 64 21.64 -15.83 2.59
N ALA A 65 20.33 -15.55 2.53
CA ALA A 65 19.42 -15.73 3.66
C ALA A 65 19.28 -17.22 4.07
N GLU A 66 19.20 -18.13 3.10
CA GLU A 66 19.12 -19.57 3.34
C GLU A 66 20.41 -20.09 4.02
N LYS A 67 21.59 -19.64 3.58
CA LYS A 67 22.88 -19.96 4.24
C LYS A 67 22.93 -19.42 5.67
N ALA A 68 22.48 -18.19 5.89
CA ALA A 68 22.42 -17.59 7.22
C ALA A 68 21.45 -18.36 8.15
N ARG A 69 20.30 -18.78 7.64
CA ARG A 69 19.32 -19.60 8.37
C ARG A 69 19.94 -20.96 8.75
N ALA A 70 20.59 -21.63 7.81
CA ALA A 70 21.23 -22.91 8.05
C ALA A 70 22.37 -22.83 9.10
N SER A 71 23.03 -21.68 9.20
CA SER A 71 24.09 -21.40 10.19
C SER A 71 23.55 -20.87 11.53
N GLY A 72 22.23 -20.80 11.74
CA GLY A 72 21.64 -20.25 12.96
C GLY A 72 21.65 -18.72 13.08
N ASN A 73 22.10 -17.99 12.05
CA ASN A 73 22.14 -16.53 12.03
C ASN A 73 20.76 -15.95 11.75
N ARG A 74 19.86 -16.03 12.74
CA ARG A 74 18.43 -15.67 12.64
C ARG A 74 18.22 -14.25 12.10
N VAL A 75 18.91 -13.25 12.62
CA VAL A 75 18.76 -11.85 12.22
C VAL A 75 19.18 -11.64 10.77
N SER A 76 20.34 -12.16 10.37
CA SER A 76 20.83 -12.07 8.99
C SER A 76 19.91 -12.80 8.01
N ALA A 77 19.39 -13.95 8.39
CA ALA A 77 18.42 -14.71 7.59
C ALA A 77 17.14 -13.89 7.38
N ARG A 78 16.55 -13.34 8.45
CA ARG A 78 15.35 -12.49 8.40
C ARG A 78 15.52 -11.31 7.43
N HIS A 79 16.58 -10.52 7.60
CA HIS A 79 16.84 -9.37 6.73
C HIS A 79 17.13 -9.80 5.28
N GLY A 80 17.83 -10.90 5.07
CA GLY A 80 18.08 -11.43 3.73
C GLY A 80 16.78 -11.85 3.04
N PHE A 81 15.86 -12.51 3.75
CA PHE A 81 14.57 -12.90 3.20
C PHE A 81 13.64 -11.70 2.93
N LEU A 82 13.63 -10.67 3.79
CA LEU A 82 12.89 -9.42 3.54
C LEU A 82 13.38 -8.74 2.25
N ARG A 83 14.72 -8.62 2.09
CA ARG A 83 15.30 -8.04 0.86
C ARG A 83 14.97 -8.87 -0.36
N ALA A 84 15.10 -10.20 -0.29
CA ALA A 84 14.73 -11.07 -1.39
C ALA A 84 13.28 -10.88 -1.82
N SER A 85 12.37 -10.79 -0.87
CA SER A 85 10.94 -10.56 -1.12
C SER A 85 10.71 -9.26 -1.88
N GLU A 86 11.25 -8.13 -1.42
CA GLU A 86 11.10 -6.84 -2.10
C GLU A 86 11.73 -6.86 -3.50
N TYR A 87 12.89 -7.52 -3.68
CA TYR A 87 13.54 -7.59 -4.98
C TYR A 87 12.80 -8.50 -5.97
N TYR A 88 12.14 -9.57 -5.52
CA TYR A 88 11.19 -10.34 -6.34
C TYR A 88 9.98 -9.52 -6.73
N ARG A 89 9.42 -8.68 -5.80
CA ARG A 89 8.35 -7.75 -6.11
C ARG A 89 8.77 -6.75 -7.19
N GLN A 90 9.99 -6.24 -7.14
CA GLN A 90 10.52 -5.38 -8.19
C GLN A 90 10.65 -6.13 -9.51
N ALA A 91 11.08 -7.39 -9.49
CA ALA A 91 11.23 -8.17 -10.72
C ALA A 91 9.91 -8.27 -11.50
N PHE A 92 8.78 -8.58 -10.84
CA PHE A 92 7.52 -8.72 -11.54
C PHE A 92 6.77 -7.39 -11.79
N TYR A 93 7.24 -6.26 -11.28
CA TYR A 93 6.49 -5.00 -11.34
C TYR A 93 6.04 -4.62 -12.75
N TYR A 94 6.87 -4.79 -13.76
CA TYR A 94 6.56 -4.47 -15.15
C TYR A 94 6.04 -5.67 -15.97
N LEU A 95 5.47 -6.68 -15.32
CA LEU A 95 4.84 -7.85 -15.95
C LEU A 95 3.33 -7.95 -15.67
N ARG A 96 2.78 -7.04 -14.86
CA ARG A 96 1.44 -7.13 -14.28
C ARG A 96 0.30 -6.87 -15.27
N SER A 97 0.62 -6.41 -16.48
CA SER A 97 -0.36 -6.25 -17.55
C SER A 97 -0.82 -7.58 -18.16
N ASP A 98 -0.05 -8.65 -17.96
CA ASP A 98 -0.38 -10.01 -18.38
C ASP A 98 -0.36 -10.93 -17.14
N LEU A 99 -1.56 -11.22 -16.62
CA LEU A 99 -1.72 -12.03 -15.42
C LEU A 99 -1.34 -13.51 -15.63
N ASP A 100 -1.19 -13.96 -16.89
CA ASP A 100 -0.80 -15.32 -17.25
C ASP A 100 0.70 -15.44 -17.57
N ASP A 101 1.45 -14.32 -17.54
CA ASP A 101 2.92 -14.35 -17.69
C ASP A 101 3.55 -15.21 -16.59
N ARG A 102 4.17 -16.33 -16.98
CA ARG A 102 4.79 -17.26 -16.06
C ARG A 102 5.85 -16.59 -15.16
N ARG A 103 6.57 -15.60 -15.70
CA ARG A 103 7.57 -14.86 -14.92
C ARG A 103 6.92 -14.06 -13.78
N LEU A 104 5.73 -13.47 -14.03
CA LEU A 104 4.93 -12.83 -12.98
C LEU A 104 4.57 -13.86 -11.91
N GLN A 105 4.01 -14.99 -12.28
CA GLN A 105 3.56 -16.02 -11.35
C GLN A 105 4.72 -16.58 -10.51
N ASP A 106 5.81 -16.98 -11.16
CA ASP A 106 6.98 -17.56 -10.49
C ASP A 106 7.63 -16.56 -9.52
N THR A 107 7.78 -15.29 -9.92
CA THR A 107 8.39 -14.28 -9.05
C THR A 107 7.44 -13.78 -7.96
N TYR A 108 6.13 -13.74 -8.20
CA TYR A 108 5.14 -13.47 -7.17
C TYR A 108 5.17 -14.56 -6.07
N HIS A 109 5.16 -15.82 -6.43
CA HIS A 109 5.28 -16.91 -5.45
C HIS A 109 6.60 -16.83 -4.68
N ALA A 110 7.72 -16.55 -5.34
CA ALA A 110 9.01 -16.36 -4.67
C ALA A 110 9.01 -15.16 -3.71
N HIS A 111 8.31 -14.06 -4.06
CA HIS A 111 8.08 -12.91 -3.17
C HIS A 111 7.34 -13.32 -1.89
N VAL A 112 6.21 -14.04 -2.03
CA VAL A 112 5.41 -14.53 -0.90
C VAL A 112 6.21 -15.51 -0.03
N ASP A 113 6.88 -16.49 -0.63
CA ASP A 113 7.64 -17.52 0.08
C ASP A 113 8.78 -16.94 0.90
N THR A 114 9.53 -15.99 0.31
CA THR A 114 10.63 -15.33 1.03
C THR A 114 10.12 -14.42 2.14
N PHE A 115 9.00 -13.75 1.95
CA PHE A 115 8.38 -12.97 3.01
C PHE A 115 7.92 -13.87 4.17
N ARG A 116 7.24 -14.97 3.90
CA ARG A 116 6.84 -15.96 4.93
C ARG A 116 8.05 -16.55 5.66
N ALA A 117 9.15 -16.80 4.95
CA ALA A 117 10.39 -17.23 5.59
C ALA A 117 10.96 -16.15 6.54
N ALA A 118 10.80 -14.88 6.21
CA ALA A 118 11.20 -13.77 7.08
C ALA A 118 10.27 -13.63 8.30
N THR A 119 8.94 -13.72 8.12
CA THR A 119 7.97 -13.59 9.23
C THR A 119 8.16 -14.68 10.28
N ALA A 120 8.50 -15.90 9.89
CA ALA A 120 8.84 -16.99 10.81
C ALA A 120 10.09 -16.71 11.68
N LEU A 121 10.87 -15.69 11.34
CA LEU A 121 12.07 -15.26 12.07
C LEU A 121 11.88 -13.92 12.81
N MET A 122 10.66 -13.39 12.90
CA MET A 122 10.38 -12.17 13.65
C MET A 122 10.48 -12.40 15.16
N ASP A 123 10.78 -11.33 15.89
CA ASP A 123 10.88 -11.35 17.36
C ASP A 123 9.55 -10.99 18.04
N TYR A 124 8.49 -10.78 17.25
CA TYR A 124 7.11 -10.51 17.66
C TYR A 124 6.13 -11.31 16.79
N THR A 125 4.86 -11.30 17.16
CA THR A 125 3.84 -12.06 16.42
C THR A 125 3.73 -11.56 14.97
N ALA A 126 3.83 -12.49 14.03
CA ALA A 126 3.68 -12.25 12.60
C ALA A 126 2.89 -13.44 12.00
N GLU A 127 1.59 -13.31 11.94
CA GLU A 127 0.66 -14.37 11.52
C GLU A 127 0.18 -14.11 10.10
N ALA A 128 0.40 -15.08 9.20
CA ALA A 128 -0.25 -15.08 7.89
C ALA A 128 -1.72 -15.48 8.08
N VAL A 129 -2.64 -14.63 7.64
CA VAL A 129 -4.08 -14.80 7.86
C VAL A 129 -4.84 -14.95 6.55
N ARG A 130 -5.93 -15.73 6.61
CA ARG A 130 -6.92 -15.86 5.55
C ARG A 130 -8.26 -15.42 6.10
N ILE A 131 -8.70 -14.25 5.65
CA ILE A 131 -9.91 -13.61 6.15
C ILE A 131 -11.08 -14.02 5.25
N PRO A 132 -12.19 -14.54 5.79
CA PRO A 132 -13.36 -14.90 5.00
C PRO A 132 -13.86 -13.74 4.14
N TYR A 133 -14.12 -13.98 2.88
CA TYR A 133 -14.65 -13.00 1.94
C TYR A 133 -15.50 -13.69 0.87
N ASP A 134 -16.79 -13.39 0.82
CA ASP A 134 -17.77 -14.08 -0.05
C ASP A 134 -17.62 -15.61 0.02
N THR A 135 -17.32 -16.25 -1.11
CA THR A 135 -17.10 -17.69 -1.24
C THR A 135 -15.62 -18.10 -1.12
N THR A 136 -14.73 -17.17 -0.80
CA THR A 136 -13.28 -17.36 -0.74
C THR A 136 -12.68 -16.67 0.48
N THR A 137 -11.39 -16.36 0.42
CA THR A 137 -10.67 -15.60 1.44
C THR A 137 -9.81 -14.51 0.81
N VAL A 138 -9.62 -13.41 1.52
CA VAL A 138 -8.54 -12.45 1.24
C VAL A 138 -7.36 -12.69 2.17
N ASN A 139 -6.16 -12.51 1.66
CA ASN A 139 -4.93 -12.75 2.39
C ASN A 139 -4.44 -11.52 3.12
N GLY A 140 -3.76 -11.74 4.22
CA GLY A 140 -3.09 -10.69 4.96
C GLY A 140 -2.08 -11.23 5.95
N TYR A 141 -1.53 -10.30 6.71
CA TYR A 141 -0.64 -10.59 7.84
C TYR A 141 -1.05 -9.72 9.01
N LEU A 142 -1.27 -10.36 10.16
CA LEU A 142 -1.49 -9.67 11.43
C LEU A 142 -0.19 -9.70 12.23
N PHE A 143 0.26 -8.51 12.61
CA PHE A 143 1.44 -8.31 13.44
C PHE A 143 1.01 -7.74 14.79
N ALA A 144 1.58 -8.24 15.87
CA ALA A 144 1.33 -7.74 17.21
C ALA A 144 2.64 -7.61 17.99
N PRO A 145 2.84 -6.54 18.77
CA PRO A 145 3.95 -6.43 19.69
C PRO A 145 3.97 -7.60 20.67
N ASN A 146 5.17 -7.96 21.19
CA ASN A 146 5.27 -8.97 22.25
C ASN A 146 4.52 -8.51 23.52
N GLY A 147 3.81 -9.41 24.13
CA GLY A 147 2.97 -9.16 25.32
C GLY A 147 1.68 -9.96 25.22
N ALA A 148 1.70 -11.21 25.69
CA ALA A 148 0.51 -12.07 25.64
C ALA A 148 -0.64 -11.49 26.46
N GLY A 149 -1.83 -11.41 25.86
CA GLY A 149 -3.07 -11.08 26.54
C GLY A 149 -3.42 -9.59 26.63
N GLU A 150 -2.63 -8.69 26.08
CA GLU A 150 -2.98 -7.27 26.01
C GLU A 150 -3.76 -6.96 24.72
N THR A 151 -4.94 -6.38 24.89
CA THR A 151 -5.67 -5.80 23.75
C THR A 151 -5.05 -4.46 23.35
N ARG A 152 -4.86 -4.24 22.06
CA ARG A 152 -4.16 -3.05 21.54
C ARG A 152 -4.94 -2.39 20.42
N PRO A 153 -4.78 -1.06 20.24
CA PRO A 153 -5.22 -0.41 19.02
C PRO A 153 -4.61 -1.10 17.79
N THR A 154 -5.38 -1.18 16.73
CA THR A 154 -4.95 -1.87 15.50
C THR A 154 -5.01 -0.93 14.31
N VAL A 155 -3.86 -0.76 13.62
CA VAL A 155 -3.80 -0.07 12.34
C VAL A 155 -4.01 -1.07 11.20
N ILE A 156 -4.84 -0.70 10.22
CA ILE A 156 -5.29 -1.55 9.13
C ILE A 156 -4.85 -0.90 7.81
N PHE A 157 -4.03 -1.60 7.04
CA PHE A 157 -3.47 -1.15 5.77
C PHE A 157 -4.00 -2.01 4.62
N PRO A 158 -5.07 -1.61 3.93
CA PRO A 158 -5.42 -2.20 2.65
C PRO A 158 -4.37 -1.86 1.60
N CYS A 159 -4.11 -2.78 0.68
CA CYS A 159 -3.22 -2.53 -0.45
C CYS A 159 -3.76 -1.47 -1.41
N GLY A 160 -2.86 -0.77 -2.12
CA GLY A 160 -3.19 0.06 -3.27
C GLY A 160 -3.10 -0.72 -4.59
N TYR A 161 -3.03 -0.04 -5.74
CA TYR A 161 -2.93 -0.69 -7.06
C TYR A 161 -1.68 -1.56 -7.23
N ASP A 162 -0.58 -1.14 -6.64
CA ASP A 162 0.75 -1.64 -6.98
C ASP A 162 1.39 -2.37 -5.79
N SER A 163 0.55 -2.88 -4.87
CA SER A 163 1.00 -3.50 -3.63
C SER A 163 0.46 -4.91 -3.46
N THR A 164 1.13 -5.67 -2.62
CA THR A 164 0.71 -6.97 -2.07
C THR A 164 0.71 -6.85 -0.54
N ALA A 165 0.11 -7.80 0.16
CA ALA A 165 0.15 -7.81 1.62
C ALA A 165 1.59 -7.84 2.15
N GLU A 166 2.49 -8.59 1.49
CA GLU A 166 3.91 -8.66 1.84
C GLU A 166 4.61 -7.30 1.68
N ALA A 167 4.31 -6.57 0.59
CA ALA A 167 4.86 -5.23 0.37
C ALA A 167 4.31 -4.19 1.36
N GLY A 168 3.16 -4.46 1.96
CA GLY A 168 2.57 -3.66 3.05
C GLY A 168 3.41 -3.64 4.32
N TRP A 169 4.32 -4.60 4.49
CA TRP A 169 5.28 -4.68 5.59
C TRP A 169 6.02 -3.36 5.86
N VAL A 170 6.29 -2.56 4.86
CA VAL A 170 7.00 -1.27 5.02
C VAL A 170 6.33 -0.32 6.02
N ASN A 171 5.05 -0.52 6.32
CA ASN A 171 4.28 0.28 7.28
C ASN A 171 4.26 -0.35 8.69
N VAL A 172 4.63 -1.62 8.80
CA VAL A 172 4.42 -2.41 10.03
C VAL A 172 5.39 -2.05 11.15
N PRO A 173 6.72 -1.93 10.93
CA PRO A 173 7.67 -1.66 12.01
C PRO A 173 7.28 -0.40 12.80
N ALA A 174 6.94 0.69 12.12
CA ALA A 174 6.55 1.94 12.77
C ALA A 174 5.31 1.81 13.65
N ALA A 175 4.36 0.93 13.28
CA ALA A 175 3.17 0.64 14.08
C ALA A 175 3.52 -0.19 15.33
N VAL A 176 4.22 -1.31 15.11
CA VAL A 176 4.54 -2.28 16.18
C VAL A 176 5.44 -1.65 17.25
N GLU A 177 6.45 -0.86 16.86
CA GLU A 177 7.34 -0.13 17.76
C GLU A 177 6.59 0.89 18.65
N ARG A 178 5.45 1.38 18.18
CA ARG A 178 4.58 2.33 18.91
C ARG A 178 3.44 1.64 19.67
N GLY A 179 3.47 0.30 19.74
CA GLY A 179 2.53 -0.48 20.54
C GLY A 179 1.20 -0.80 19.84
N TYR A 180 1.07 -0.55 18.54
CA TYR A 180 -0.12 -0.92 17.77
C TYR A 180 0.02 -2.33 17.21
N ASN A 181 -1.10 -3.07 17.11
CA ASN A 181 -1.17 -4.15 16.15
C ASN A 181 -1.23 -3.57 14.73
N ALA A 182 -0.77 -4.32 13.73
CA ALA A 182 -0.87 -3.92 12.34
C ALA A 182 -1.43 -5.07 11.50
N LEU A 183 -2.54 -4.83 10.80
CA LEU A 183 -3.05 -5.72 9.76
C LEU A 183 -2.71 -5.13 8.40
N VAL A 184 -1.96 -5.85 7.60
CA VAL A 184 -1.79 -5.57 6.17
C VAL A 184 -2.55 -6.63 5.39
N PHE A 185 -3.38 -6.24 4.44
CA PHE A 185 -4.19 -7.18 3.68
C PHE A 185 -4.39 -6.73 2.23
N GLU A 186 -4.63 -7.68 1.37
CA GLU A 186 -4.97 -7.48 -0.03
C GLU A 186 -6.43 -7.84 -0.27
N GLY A 187 -7.11 -6.99 -1.03
CA GLY A 187 -8.48 -7.23 -1.48
C GLY A 187 -8.54 -7.54 -2.98
N PRO A 188 -9.74 -7.62 -3.55
CA PRO A 188 -9.93 -7.76 -4.99
C PRO A 188 -9.09 -6.76 -5.79
N GLY A 189 -8.45 -7.22 -6.87
CA GLY A 189 -7.55 -6.44 -7.71
C GLY A 189 -6.11 -6.33 -7.21
N GLN A 190 -5.75 -7.04 -6.13
CA GLN A 190 -4.45 -6.92 -5.46
C GLN A 190 -3.88 -8.31 -5.14
N GLY A 191 -2.55 -8.46 -5.21
CA GLY A 191 -1.82 -9.65 -4.78
C GLY A 191 -2.43 -10.99 -5.18
N GLU A 192 -2.57 -11.94 -4.26
CA GLU A 192 -3.14 -13.27 -4.52
C GLU A 192 -4.58 -13.19 -5.02
N ALA A 193 -5.38 -12.25 -4.49
CA ALA A 193 -6.75 -12.06 -4.93
C ALA A 193 -6.83 -11.77 -6.44
N LEU A 194 -5.88 -11.00 -6.98
CA LEU A 194 -5.79 -10.74 -8.42
C LEU A 194 -5.05 -11.86 -9.17
N TYR A 195 -3.82 -12.16 -8.75
CA TYR A 195 -2.91 -12.98 -9.56
C TYR A 195 -3.33 -14.44 -9.60
N THR A 196 -3.93 -14.94 -8.52
CA THR A 196 -4.32 -16.35 -8.40
C THR A 196 -5.83 -16.55 -8.49
N GLN A 197 -6.61 -15.76 -7.73
CA GLN A 197 -8.06 -15.93 -7.63
C GLN A 197 -8.85 -15.19 -8.71
N ARG A 198 -8.21 -14.26 -9.45
CA ARG A 198 -8.87 -13.44 -10.49
C ARG A 198 -10.04 -12.59 -9.95
N LEU A 199 -9.95 -12.17 -8.70
CA LEU A 199 -10.87 -11.19 -8.13
C LEU A 199 -10.42 -9.79 -8.55
N PHE A 200 -11.32 -9.03 -9.12
CA PHE A 200 -11.03 -7.71 -9.69
C PHE A 200 -11.45 -6.57 -8.77
N LEU A 201 -10.79 -5.42 -8.90
CA LEU A 201 -11.11 -4.21 -8.14
C LEU A 201 -12.58 -3.84 -8.27
N ARG A 202 -13.16 -3.40 -7.15
CA ARG A 202 -14.53 -2.93 -7.04
C ARG A 202 -14.60 -1.54 -6.41
N PRO A 203 -15.56 -0.67 -6.81
CA PRO A 203 -15.65 0.69 -6.28
C PRO A 203 -16.23 0.76 -4.86
N ASP A 204 -16.99 -0.23 -4.42
CA ASP A 204 -17.72 -0.33 -3.15
C ASP A 204 -16.88 -1.14 -2.14
N PHE A 205 -15.76 -0.54 -1.69
CA PHE A 205 -14.77 -1.22 -0.87
C PHE A 205 -15.25 -1.54 0.56
N GLU A 206 -16.36 -0.96 1.00
CA GLU A 206 -17.06 -1.34 2.23
C GLU A 206 -17.39 -2.84 2.27
N HIS A 207 -17.76 -3.44 1.15
CA HIS A 207 -18.00 -4.88 1.05
C HIS A 207 -16.75 -5.75 1.23
N VAL A 208 -15.57 -5.16 1.12
CA VAL A 208 -14.29 -5.83 1.41
C VAL A 208 -13.87 -5.57 2.85
N LEU A 209 -13.98 -4.32 3.31
CA LEU A 209 -13.52 -3.94 4.64
C LEU A 209 -14.40 -4.52 5.76
N THR A 210 -15.73 -4.51 5.61
CA THR A 210 -16.64 -5.00 6.67
C THR A 210 -16.34 -6.44 7.08
N PRO A 211 -16.21 -7.43 6.18
CA PRO A 211 -15.77 -8.78 6.57
C PRO A 211 -14.39 -8.83 7.24
N VAL A 212 -13.47 -7.96 6.83
CA VAL A 212 -12.14 -7.86 7.46
C VAL A 212 -12.26 -7.37 8.90
N LEU A 213 -13.10 -6.37 9.17
CA LEU A 213 -13.33 -5.89 10.53
C LEU A 213 -14.11 -6.90 11.36
N ASP A 214 -15.10 -7.61 10.78
CA ASP A 214 -15.85 -8.68 11.46
C ASP A 214 -14.90 -9.78 11.96
N TRP A 215 -13.94 -10.17 11.12
CA TRP A 215 -12.91 -11.12 11.51
C TRP A 215 -11.96 -10.52 12.55
N LEU A 216 -11.52 -9.27 12.35
CA LEU A 216 -10.51 -8.64 13.20
C LEU A 216 -10.98 -8.47 14.65
N VAL A 217 -12.25 -8.10 14.87
CA VAL A 217 -12.81 -7.90 16.21
C VAL A 217 -13.01 -9.23 16.99
N THR A 218 -12.89 -10.38 16.32
CA THR A 218 -12.87 -11.68 17.02
C THR A 218 -11.50 -12.01 17.62
N ARG A 219 -10.47 -11.21 17.31
CA ARG A 219 -9.10 -11.47 17.76
C ARG A 219 -8.89 -10.93 19.18
N PRO A 220 -8.39 -11.74 20.13
CA PRO A 220 -8.26 -11.33 21.52
C PRO A 220 -7.23 -10.21 21.75
N GLU A 221 -6.25 -10.07 20.85
CA GLU A 221 -5.26 -8.99 20.87
C GLU A 221 -5.75 -7.64 20.33
N VAL A 222 -6.96 -7.61 19.74
CA VAL A 222 -7.50 -6.40 19.07
C VAL A 222 -8.49 -5.69 19.98
N HIS A 223 -8.27 -4.38 20.19
CA HIS A 223 -9.25 -3.54 20.87
C HIS A 223 -10.33 -3.12 19.86
N PRO A 224 -11.59 -3.53 20.03
CA PRO A 224 -12.63 -3.34 19.02
C PRO A 224 -12.99 -1.88 18.77
N ASP A 225 -12.82 -1.00 19.75
CA ASP A 225 -13.13 0.42 19.63
C ASP A 225 -11.92 1.28 19.23
N ALA A 226 -10.78 0.65 18.88
CA ALA A 226 -9.55 1.35 18.52
C ALA A 226 -8.98 0.87 17.17
N LEU A 227 -9.85 0.80 16.17
CA LEU A 227 -9.51 0.38 14.80
C LEU A 227 -9.20 1.60 13.95
N VAL A 228 -7.99 1.66 13.39
CA VAL A 228 -7.51 2.76 12.53
C VAL A 228 -7.35 2.27 11.11
N LEU A 229 -8.02 2.89 10.16
CA LEU A 229 -7.86 2.58 8.74
C LEU A 229 -6.88 3.57 8.09
N ILE A 230 -5.84 3.05 7.43
CA ILE A 230 -4.82 3.89 6.77
C ILE A 230 -4.74 3.50 5.29
N GLY A 231 -5.28 4.36 4.42
CA GLY A 231 -5.25 4.19 2.98
C GLY A 231 -4.10 4.94 2.33
N ARG A 232 -3.14 4.20 1.75
CA ARG A 232 -2.00 4.77 1.01
C ARG A 232 -2.13 4.52 -0.49
N SER A 233 -1.68 5.45 -1.31
CA SER A 233 -1.79 5.36 -2.77
C SER A 233 -3.26 5.23 -3.20
N PHE A 234 -3.61 4.27 -4.03
CA PHE A 234 -4.99 4.03 -4.44
C PHE A 234 -5.92 3.65 -3.26
N ALA A 235 -5.37 3.11 -2.17
CA ALA A 235 -6.16 2.92 -0.96
C ALA A 235 -6.63 4.26 -0.33
N GLY A 236 -6.11 5.40 -0.78
CA GLY A 236 -6.65 6.72 -0.49
C GLY A 236 -8.01 7.03 -1.16
N TYR A 237 -8.48 6.13 -2.04
CA TYR A 237 -9.88 6.02 -2.45
C TYR A 237 -10.61 4.94 -1.63
N LEU A 238 -10.01 3.75 -1.54
CA LEU A 238 -10.65 2.57 -0.94
C LEU A 238 -11.01 2.81 0.54
N ALA A 239 -10.09 3.39 1.30
CA ALA A 239 -10.27 3.61 2.73
C ALA A 239 -11.39 4.62 3.06
N PRO A 240 -11.41 5.84 2.54
CA PRO A 240 -12.50 6.77 2.83
C PRO A 240 -13.83 6.30 2.24
N ARG A 241 -13.84 5.58 1.11
CA ARG A 241 -15.04 4.96 0.58
C ARG A 241 -15.63 3.97 1.59
N ALA A 242 -14.82 3.06 2.12
CA ALA A 242 -15.28 2.09 3.10
C ALA A 242 -15.69 2.75 4.42
N ALA A 243 -14.94 3.74 4.90
CA ALA A 243 -15.24 4.48 6.13
C ALA A 243 -16.57 5.23 6.08
N SER A 244 -17.09 5.54 4.89
CA SER A 244 -18.42 6.13 4.73
C SER A 244 -19.56 5.19 5.12
N PHE A 245 -19.32 3.88 5.16
CA PHE A 245 -20.31 2.85 5.47
C PHE A 245 -19.94 1.99 6.67
N GLU A 246 -18.69 2.09 7.14
CA GLU A 246 -18.17 1.31 8.25
C GLU A 246 -17.83 2.24 9.43
N HIS A 247 -18.72 2.28 10.42
CA HIS A 247 -18.66 3.25 11.52
C HIS A 247 -17.94 2.74 12.79
N ARG A 248 -17.35 1.53 12.75
CA ARG A 248 -16.51 0.99 13.83
C ARG A 248 -15.10 1.55 13.85
N LEU A 249 -14.73 2.35 12.86
CA LEU A 249 -13.41 2.95 12.76
C LEU A 249 -13.27 4.10 13.77
N ALA A 250 -12.21 4.06 14.57
CA ALA A 250 -11.85 5.10 15.53
C ALA A 250 -11.09 6.27 14.86
N ALA A 251 -10.41 6.01 13.74
CA ALA A 251 -9.70 7.03 12.98
C ALA A 251 -9.48 6.59 11.52
N LEU A 252 -9.37 7.56 10.62
CA LEU A 252 -9.04 7.37 9.21
C LEU A 252 -7.82 8.21 8.82
N VAL A 253 -6.91 7.61 8.03
CA VAL A 253 -5.78 8.33 7.40
C VAL A 253 -5.80 8.08 5.89
N CYS A 254 -5.70 9.13 5.08
CA CYS A 254 -5.64 9.06 3.62
C CYS A 254 -4.34 9.68 3.09
N ASP A 255 -3.53 8.94 2.32
CA ASP A 255 -2.24 9.39 1.79
C ASP A 255 -1.97 8.88 0.35
N PRO A 256 -2.19 9.72 -0.67
CA PRO A 256 -3.05 10.91 -0.67
C PRO A 256 -4.52 10.55 -0.78
N ALA A 257 -5.41 11.46 -0.41
CA ALA A 257 -6.84 11.26 -0.68
C ALA A 257 -7.15 11.31 -2.17
N GLN A 258 -7.94 10.36 -2.63
CA GLN A 258 -8.37 10.26 -4.03
C GLN A 258 -9.90 10.10 -4.12
N PRO A 259 -10.68 11.08 -3.63
CA PRO A 259 -12.12 10.90 -3.40
C PRO A 259 -12.94 10.77 -4.70
N ASP A 260 -12.38 11.18 -5.84
CA ASP A 260 -13.04 11.07 -7.15
C ASP A 260 -12.00 10.75 -8.25
N MET A 261 -11.93 9.48 -8.61
CA MET A 261 -11.08 9.04 -9.72
C MET A 261 -11.67 9.42 -11.07
N GLY A 262 -12.99 9.55 -11.14
CA GLY A 262 -13.71 9.96 -12.35
C GLY A 262 -13.37 11.38 -12.78
N ALA A 263 -13.16 12.29 -11.83
CA ALA A 263 -12.76 13.69 -12.11
C ALA A 263 -11.43 13.81 -12.84
N ARG A 264 -10.57 12.78 -12.73
CA ARG A 264 -9.27 12.72 -13.44
C ARG A 264 -9.41 12.28 -14.92
N ILE A 265 -10.59 11.79 -15.31
CA ILE A 265 -10.87 11.29 -16.66
C ILE A 265 -11.58 12.40 -17.43
N PRO A 266 -10.98 12.93 -18.52
CA PRO A 266 -11.64 13.96 -19.31
C PRO A 266 -13.01 13.49 -19.79
N GLY A 267 -14.01 14.38 -19.71
CA GLY A 267 -15.36 14.15 -20.20
C GLY A 267 -15.63 14.79 -21.56
N GLY A 268 -16.78 14.48 -22.19
CA GLY A 268 -17.20 15.06 -23.45
C GLY A 268 -16.18 14.94 -24.57
N LEU A 269 -16.03 15.96 -25.40
CA LEU A 269 -15.11 15.99 -26.52
C LEU A 269 -13.63 15.77 -26.09
N ALA A 270 -13.24 16.28 -24.92
CA ALA A 270 -11.90 16.05 -24.37
C ALA A 270 -11.66 14.55 -24.08
N GLY A 271 -12.69 13.83 -23.64
CA GLY A 271 -12.64 12.37 -23.44
C GLY A 271 -12.52 11.60 -24.74
N GLU A 272 -13.20 12.05 -25.78
CA GLU A 272 -13.10 11.45 -27.12
C GLU A 272 -11.69 11.58 -27.71
N ILE A 273 -10.99 12.67 -27.39
CA ILE A 273 -9.59 12.90 -27.79
C ILE A 273 -8.62 12.11 -26.89
N ALA A 274 -8.89 12.00 -25.59
CA ALA A 274 -8.00 11.38 -24.63
C ALA A 274 -7.75 9.89 -24.92
N VAL A 275 -8.77 9.15 -25.30
CA VAL A 275 -8.66 7.71 -25.58
C VAL A 275 -7.68 7.41 -26.74
N PRO A 276 -7.81 8.00 -27.93
CA PRO A 276 -6.82 7.84 -29.01
C PRO A 276 -5.39 8.23 -28.60
N VAL A 277 -5.25 9.32 -27.83
CA VAL A 277 -3.94 9.78 -27.34
C VAL A 277 -3.31 8.74 -26.41
N VAL A 278 -4.05 8.22 -25.44
CA VAL A 278 -3.55 7.18 -24.53
C VAL A 278 -3.19 5.91 -25.31
N LYS A 279 -4.03 5.48 -26.26
CA LYS A 279 -3.71 4.32 -27.12
C LYS A 279 -2.43 4.54 -27.95
N ALA A 280 -2.22 5.74 -28.47
CA ALA A 280 -0.98 6.08 -29.18
C ALA A 280 0.23 6.05 -28.23
N GLN A 281 0.11 6.61 -27.02
CA GLN A 281 1.15 6.54 -26.00
C GLN A 281 1.50 5.09 -25.62
N MET A 282 0.51 4.22 -25.46
CA MET A 282 0.72 2.79 -25.17
C MET A 282 1.46 2.07 -26.31
N ARG A 283 1.20 2.44 -27.56
CA ARG A 283 1.91 1.86 -28.71
C ARG A 283 3.36 2.33 -28.82
N MET A 284 3.64 3.58 -28.42
CA MET A 284 4.96 4.18 -28.52
C MET A 284 5.86 3.92 -27.30
N SER A 285 5.31 3.54 -26.17
CA SER A 285 6.01 3.43 -24.90
C SER A 285 5.59 2.19 -24.12
N ALA A 286 6.55 1.27 -23.95
CA ALA A 286 6.31 0.00 -23.25
C ALA A 286 5.96 0.19 -21.76
N ASP A 287 6.49 1.23 -21.10
CA ASP A 287 6.14 1.56 -19.72
C ASP A 287 4.72 2.14 -19.61
N ARG A 288 4.26 2.94 -20.60
CA ARG A 288 2.87 3.38 -20.69
C ARG A 288 1.92 2.23 -20.97
N ALA A 289 2.29 1.31 -21.86
CA ALA A 289 1.53 0.09 -22.11
C ALA A 289 1.37 -0.72 -20.84
N GLU A 290 2.45 -0.92 -20.08
CA GLU A 290 2.41 -1.63 -18.81
C GLU A 290 1.59 -0.88 -17.75
N PHE A 291 1.77 0.43 -17.63
CA PHE A 291 1.04 1.24 -16.65
C PHE A 291 -0.48 1.11 -16.80
N PHE A 292 -1.00 1.27 -18.02
CA PHE A 292 -2.43 1.13 -18.28
C PHE A 292 -2.85 -0.34 -18.31
N GLY A 293 -2.02 -1.22 -18.88
CA GLY A 293 -2.29 -2.65 -18.94
C GLY A 293 -2.45 -3.28 -17.56
N ALA A 294 -1.54 -3.00 -16.63
CA ALA A 294 -1.62 -3.49 -15.25
C ALA A 294 -2.87 -3.00 -14.52
N ARG A 295 -3.30 -1.76 -14.78
CA ARG A 295 -4.53 -1.22 -14.21
C ARG A 295 -5.78 -1.87 -14.82
N MET A 296 -5.81 -2.00 -16.14
CA MET A 296 -6.90 -2.72 -16.81
C MET A 296 -7.00 -4.16 -16.30
N ALA A 297 -5.87 -4.85 -16.14
CA ALA A 297 -5.83 -6.21 -15.57
C ALA A 297 -6.38 -6.25 -14.14
N ALA A 298 -6.05 -5.27 -13.29
CA ALA A 298 -6.56 -5.19 -11.92
C ALA A 298 -8.09 -5.00 -11.86
N HIS A 299 -8.68 -4.39 -12.89
CA HIS A 299 -10.14 -4.23 -13.02
C HIS A 299 -10.80 -5.33 -13.88
N GLY A 300 -10.05 -6.29 -14.40
CA GLY A 300 -10.59 -7.32 -15.30
C GLY A 300 -11.04 -6.78 -16.66
N LEU A 301 -10.36 -5.74 -17.17
CA LEU A 301 -10.74 -5.02 -18.37
C LEU A 301 -9.67 -5.12 -19.46
N ASP A 302 -10.10 -5.05 -20.70
CA ASP A 302 -9.29 -5.29 -21.90
C ASP A 302 -9.06 -4.02 -22.76
N THR A 303 -9.82 -2.93 -22.50
CA THR A 303 -9.73 -1.72 -23.29
C THR A 303 -9.69 -0.46 -22.41
N ILE A 304 -9.02 0.57 -22.92
CA ILE A 304 -8.89 1.86 -22.25
C ILE A 304 -10.25 2.55 -22.05
N GLU A 305 -11.17 2.36 -22.99
CA GLU A 305 -12.54 2.89 -22.91
C GLU A 305 -13.30 2.30 -21.74
N LYS A 306 -13.27 0.98 -21.59
CA LYS A 306 -13.89 0.28 -20.46
C LYS A 306 -13.23 0.71 -19.14
N TYR A 307 -11.91 0.83 -19.13
CA TYR A 307 -11.17 1.27 -17.94
C TYR A 307 -11.56 2.69 -17.52
N PHE A 308 -11.64 3.65 -18.45
CA PHE A 308 -12.08 5.01 -18.15
C PHE A 308 -13.55 5.06 -17.71
N ALA A 309 -14.41 4.24 -18.32
CA ALA A 309 -15.80 4.12 -17.88
C ALA A 309 -15.89 3.57 -16.44
N GLU A 310 -15.09 2.56 -16.12
CA GLU A 310 -15.05 1.96 -14.79
C GLU A 310 -14.51 2.94 -13.74
N LEU A 311 -13.42 3.68 -14.03
CA LEU A 311 -12.86 4.66 -13.10
C LEU A 311 -13.88 5.76 -12.70
N ARG A 312 -14.85 6.10 -13.55
CA ARG A 312 -15.93 7.05 -13.19
C ARG A 312 -16.85 6.53 -12.10
N ARG A 313 -16.87 5.24 -11.83
CA ARG A 313 -17.61 4.63 -10.73
C ARG A 313 -16.87 4.77 -9.39
N PHE A 314 -15.55 5.04 -9.45
CA PHE A 314 -14.71 5.23 -8.27
C PHE A 314 -14.81 6.68 -7.79
N THR A 315 -15.98 7.06 -7.28
CA THR A 315 -16.26 8.32 -6.61
C THR A 315 -16.94 8.06 -5.28
N MET A 316 -16.60 8.85 -4.26
CA MET A 316 -17.13 8.69 -2.91
C MET A 316 -17.57 10.02 -2.27
N LEU A 317 -17.40 11.15 -2.94
CA LEU A 317 -17.67 12.47 -2.36
C LEU A 317 -19.10 12.61 -1.82
N GLN A 318 -20.09 12.05 -2.50
CA GLN A 318 -21.49 12.07 -2.04
C GLN A 318 -21.69 11.28 -0.72
N TYR A 319 -20.77 10.42 -0.35
CA TYR A 319 -20.81 9.62 0.88
C TYR A 319 -19.88 10.18 1.97
N ALA A 320 -18.97 11.08 1.64
CA ALA A 320 -17.99 11.63 2.59
C ALA A 320 -18.60 12.20 3.89
N PRO A 321 -19.80 12.86 3.86
CA PRO A 321 -20.44 13.31 5.10
C PRO A 321 -20.85 12.19 6.06
N GLN A 322 -20.87 10.93 5.61
CA GLN A 322 -21.20 9.77 6.45
C GLN A 322 -20.00 9.24 7.24
N ILE A 323 -18.77 9.70 6.95
CA ILE A 323 -17.59 9.36 7.74
C ILE A 323 -17.73 10.01 9.11
N THR A 324 -17.76 9.18 10.16
CA THR A 324 -17.99 9.61 11.54
C THR A 324 -16.71 9.77 12.35
N CYS A 325 -15.63 9.09 11.97
CA CYS A 325 -14.37 9.13 12.71
C CYS A 325 -13.49 10.34 12.31
N PRO A 326 -12.64 10.83 13.22
CA PRO A 326 -11.61 11.81 12.90
C PRO A 326 -10.77 11.35 11.71
N THR A 327 -10.46 12.28 10.80
CA THR A 327 -9.77 11.99 9.55
C THR A 327 -8.52 12.85 9.36
N LEU A 328 -7.36 12.20 9.14
CA LEU A 328 -6.13 12.84 8.70
C LEU A 328 -5.96 12.64 7.20
N VAL A 329 -5.75 13.72 6.49
CA VAL A 329 -5.36 13.69 5.06
C VAL A 329 -3.93 14.16 4.94
N ILE A 330 -3.10 13.39 4.24
CA ILE A 330 -1.72 13.73 3.93
C ILE A 330 -1.60 13.96 2.43
N GLU A 331 -0.95 15.05 2.04
CA GLU A 331 -0.55 15.33 0.66
C GLU A 331 0.94 15.66 0.62
N ALA A 332 1.68 14.94 -0.21
CA ALA A 332 3.07 15.25 -0.47
C ALA A 332 3.22 16.11 -1.74
N GLU A 333 4.15 17.05 -1.73
CA GLU A 333 4.54 17.77 -2.94
C GLU A 333 4.96 16.78 -4.03
N HIS A 334 4.65 17.09 -5.30
CA HIS A 334 4.99 16.27 -6.46
C HIS A 334 4.38 14.84 -6.45
N ASP A 335 3.42 14.54 -5.58
CA ASP A 335 2.69 13.28 -5.66
C ASP A 335 1.74 13.29 -6.87
N PHE A 336 2.00 12.43 -7.86
CA PHE A 336 1.17 12.32 -9.07
C PHE A 336 -0.27 11.86 -8.78
N ALA A 337 -0.51 11.26 -7.63
CA ALA A 337 -1.82 10.80 -7.17
C ALA A 337 -2.51 11.82 -6.24
N GLY A 338 -1.83 12.87 -5.83
CA GLY A 338 -2.31 13.91 -4.94
C GLY A 338 -3.34 14.86 -5.56
N GLY A 339 -3.71 15.89 -4.80
CA GLY A 339 -4.61 16.97 -5.23
C GLY A 339 -6.09 16.77 -4.90
N GLY A 340 -6.46 15.67 -4.26
CA GLY A 340 -7.83 15.42 -3.78
C GLY A 340 -8.07 15.72 -2.30
N GLY A 341 -7.02 16.10 -1.58
CA GLY A 341 -7.08 16.23 -0.13
C GLY A 341 -8.03 17.32 0.35
N GLN A 342 -7.92 18.53 -0.19
CA GLN A 342 -8.82 19.62 0.20
C GLN A 342 -10.27 19.29 -0.18
N THR A 343 -10.50 18.68 -1.34
CA THR A 343 -11.84 18.26 -1.78
C THR A 343 -12.47 17.26 -0.80
N LEU A 344 -11.68 16.31 -0.29
CA LEU A 344 -12.17 15.39 0.74
C LEU A 344 -12.46 16.13 2.05
N ILE A 345 -11.53 16.97 2.54
CA ILE A 345 -11.70 17.75 3.77
C ILE A 345 -13.00 18.58 3.74
N ASP A 346 -13.25 19.28 2.63
CA ASP A 346 -14.43 20.14 2.46
C ASP A 346 -15.76 19.34 2.44
N ALA A 347 -15.69 18.05 2.11
CA ALA A 347 -16.86 17.17 2.08
C ALA A 347 -17.09 16.41 3.41
N LEU A 348 -16.15 16.42 4.34
CA LEU A 348 -16.27 15.72 5.62
C LEU A 348 -17.10 16.51 6.62
N ALA A 349 -17.98 15.82 7.36
CA ALA A 349 -18.68 16.36 8.52
C ALA A 349 -17.92 16.15 9.84
N ALA A 350 -17.13 15.07 9.92
CA ALA A 350 -16.30 14.73 11.08
C ALA A 350 -15.05 15.65 11.20
N PRO A 351 -14.45 15.77 12.39
CA PRO A 351 -13.18 16.46 12.56
C PRO A 351 -12.11 15.98 11.60
N SER A 352 -11.47 16.89 10.90
CA SER A 352 -10.50 16.53 9.88
C SER A 352 -9.31 17.49 9.85
N GLN A 353 -8.16 16.99 9.41
CA GLN A 353 -6.92 17.75 9.27
C GLN A 353 -6.22 17.41 7.96
N LEU A 354 -5.78 18.43 7.22
CA LEU A 354 -4.89 18.29 6.07
C LEU A 354 -3.46 18.63 6.48
N VAL A 355 -2.52 17.72 6.21
CA VAL A 355 -1.08 17.94 6.40
C VAL A 355 -0.38 17.84 5.05
N ARG A 356 0.49 18.81 4.74
CA ARG A 356 1.32 18.80 3.54
C ARG A 356 2.76 18.45 3.88
N LEU A 357 3.28 17.44 3.20
CA LEU A 357 4.69 17.06 3.23
C LEU A 357 5.42 17.73 2.07
N THR A 358 6.60 18.26 2.31
CA THR A 358 7.31 19.12 1.36
C THR A 358 8.67 18.53 0.95
N GLY A 359 9.15 18.94 -0.23
CA GLY A 359 10.51 18.61 -0.68
C GLY A 359 11.59 19.19 0.22
N HIS A 360 11.33 20.33 0.86
CA HIS A 360 12.25 20.90 1.85
C HIS A 360 12.45 19.99 3.08
N GLN A 361 11.43 19.24 3.44
CA GLN A 361 11.49 18.22 4.50
C GLN A 361 12.06 16.88 4.01
N GLY A 362 12.26 16.71 2.70
CA GLY A 362 12.67 15.44 2.10
C GLY A 362 11.54 14.40 2.04
N ALA A 363 10.28 14.84 2.05
CA ALA A 363 9.10 13.98 2.08
C ALA A 363 8.15 14.25 0.91
N ASP A 364 8.67 14.66 -0.23
CA ASP A 364 7.94 14.83 -1.49
C ASP A 364 7.85 13.53 -2.31
N GLY A 365 7.00 13.58 -3.33
CA GLY A 365 6.74 12.41 -4.18
C GLY A 365 5.65 11.50 -3.65
N HIS A 366 5.42 10.39 -4.34
CA HIS A 366 4.29 9.51 -4.05
C HIS A 366 4.32 8.93 -2.64
N CYS A 367 3.27 9.20 -1.86
CA CYS A 367 3.15 8.80 -0.46
C CYS A 367 4.36 9.22 0.41
N GLY A 368 4.87 10.44 0.19
CA GLY A 368 6.01 10.96 0.93
C GLY A 368 7.38 10.45 0.46
N GLY A 369 7.44 9.73 -0.68
CA GLY A 369 8.70 9.33 -1.34
C GLY A 369 9.70 8.65 -0.41
N LEU A 370 10.89 9.24 -0.23
CA LEU A 370 11.93 8.75 0.69
C LEU A 370 11.68 9.15 2.16
N GLY A 371 10.79 10.11 2.43
CA GLY A 371 10.53 10.67 3.77
C GLY A 371 9.60 9.82 4.64
N GLN A 372 9.78 8.50 4.67
CA GLN A 372 8.86 7.58 5.36
C GLN A 372 8.86 7.75 6.88
N GLU A 373 9.98 8.14 7.48
CA GLU A 373 10.03 8.42 8.92
C GLU A 373 9.25 9.69 9.26
N ILE A 374 9.37 10.74 8.45
CA ILE A 374 8.60 11.99 8.60
C ILE A 374 7.09 11.68 8.49
N TRP A 375 6.72 10.84 7.52
CA TRP A 375 5.34 10.37 7.36
C TRP A 375 4.86 9.66 8.62
N SER A 376 5.65 8.74 9.15
CA SER A 376 5.32 7.97 10.37
C SER A 376 5.16 8.89 11.58
N GLU A 377 6.07 9.86 11.78
CA GLU A 377 5.97 10.83 12.87
C GLU A 377 4.68 11.65 12.80
N VAL A 378 4.29 12.11 11.61
CA VAL A 378 3.05 12.88 11.41
C VAL A 378 1.83 12.04 11.78
N VAL A 379 1.73 10.81 11.25
CA VAL A 379 0.58 9.93 11.47
C VAL A 379 0.45 9.54 12.92
N TYR A 380 1.51 9.00 13.53
CA TYR A 380 1.42 8.48 14.89
C TYR A 380 1.36 9.57 15.97
N ARG A 381 1.91 10.76 15.72
CA ARG A 381 1.67 11.93 16.57
C ARG A 381 0.20 12.34 16.54
N TRP A 382 -0.41 12.37 15.36
CA TRP A 382 -1.82 12.70 15.21
C TRP A 382 -2.72 11.62 15.86
N LEU A 383 -2.44 10.34 15.66
CA LEU A 383 -3.18 9.24 16.30
C LEU A 383 -3.09 9.33 17.82
N ARG A 384 -1.90 9.60 18.37
CA ARG A 384 -1.74 9.79 19.83
C ARG A 384 -2.62 10.92 20.34
N SER A 385 -2.66 12.07 19.67
CA SER A 385 -3.52 13.20 20.10
C SER A 385 -5.00 12.84 20.02
N THR A 386 -5.42 12.13 18.97
CA THR A 386 -6.80 11.69 18.78
C THR A 386 -7.25 10.73 19.89
N PHE A 387 -6.46 9.71 20.18
CA PHE A 387 -6.80 8.75 21.25
C PHE A 387 -6.61 9.28 22.67
N SER A 388 -5.70 10.24 22.92
CA SER A 388 -5.51 10.81 24.26
C SER A 388 -6.72 11.64 24.72
N HIS A 389 -7.50 12.19 23.81
CA HIS A 389 -8.76 12.88 24.14
C HIS A 389 -9.84 11.87 24.57
N ASP A 390 -9.91 10.69 23.96
CA ASP A 390 -10.91 9.67 24.28
C ASP A 390 -10.57 8.88 25.55
N LEU A 391 -9.30 8.55 25.79
CA LEU A 391 -8.85 7.84 27.00
C LEU A 391 -9.04 8.67 28.27
N THR A 392 -8.94 10.01 28.21
CA THR A 392 -9.25 10.89 29.33
C THR A 392 -10.76 10.97 29.63
N ALA A 393 -11.61 10.77 28.64
CA ALA A 393 -13.06 10.69 28.83
C ALA A 393 -13.48 9.37 29.51
N VAL A 394 -12.88 8.25 29.13
CA VAL A 394 -13.14 6.91 29.70
C VAL A 394 -12.63 6.81 31.15
N ALA A 395 -11.44 7.37 31.46
CA ALA A 395 -10.91 7.42 32.82
C ALA A 395 -11.81 8.21 33.80
N ARG A 396 -12.43 9.31 33.32
CA ARG A 396 -13.37 10.11 34.14
C ARG A 396 -14.73 9.44 34.35
N GLN A 397 -15.13 8.48 33.53
CA GLN A 397 -16.34 7.67 33.73
C GLN A 397 -16.11 6.54 34.72
N GLY A 398 -14.92 5.94 34.77
CA GLY A 398 -14.54 4.88 35.73
C GLY A 398 -14.35 5.39 37.17
N GLU A 399 -14.14 6.68 37.40
CA GLU A 399 -14.04 7.28 38.74
C GLU A 399 -15.41 7.71 39.32
N ARG A 400 -16.51 7.49 38.58
CA ARG A 400 -17.88 7.85 39.01
C ARG A 400 -18.79 6.66 39.29
N THR A 401 -18.26 5.45 39.25
CA THR A 401 -18.93 4.20 39.69
C THR A 401 -18.18 3.58 40.85
#